data_34f97365045438541539334ada67e31e
#
_entry.id   34f97365045438541539334ada67e31e
#
_cell.length_a   1.000
_cell.length_b   1.000
_cell.length_c   1.000
_cell.angle_alpha   90.00
_cell.angle_beta   90.00
_cell.angle_gamma   90.00
#
_symmetry.space_group_name_H-M   'P 1'
#
loop_
_entity.id
_entity.type
_entity.pdbx_description
1 polymer ?
#
loop_
_entity_poly.entity_id
_entity_poly.type
_entity_poly.pdbx_seq_one_letter_code
_entity_poly.pdbx_strand_id
1 'polypeptide(L)'
;SDIRLKAYRFSISWPRIFPNGKGKFNKKGVDFYSKLLDELLKKNIKPFITLYHWDLPQKIQNSGGWSNREITKYFTDYSYLIAKKFGDRCKNFITLNEPAVFSTFGYLDGYMAPGLKNKKKYLSCIHNINLAHGFAFKSIKSVSSNIKVGCTLNMAPSLAFSNSNKDINAKITYDTFWNRAYADPMYLGSYPKIIEDKIQNLIKENDMKIINQKNDFIGLNHYQHIRVISDKKNLLGARSVNLKELSKKININKNLTTMNWEIVPDAYYCQIMELKNRYNNPNIHLTENGCSFSDKVNNNGKILDVKRINFLKKYLKAVHKAIKNGAKIKSYFVWSF
;
A
#
# COMPACT_ATOMS: atom_id res chain seq x y z
N SER A 1 9.40 0.23 25.80
CA SER A 1 10.11 1.29 25.06
C SER A 1 9.79 2.63 25.70
N ASP A 2 10.77 3.50 25.80
CA ASP A 2 10.66 4.82 26.46
C ASP A 2 9.65 5.73 25.77
N ILE A 3 9.39 5.50 24.48
CA ILE A 3 8.39 6.23 23.67
C ILE A 3 6.98 5.63 23.72
N ARG A 4 6.75 4.62 24.56
CA ARG A 4 5.43 4.02 24.85
C ARG A 4 4.61 3.63 23.62
N LEU A 5 5.24 3.06 22.59
CA LEU A 5 4.54 2.54 21.41
C LEU A 5 3.49 1.49 21.80
N LYS A 6 2.31 1.55 21.19
CA LYS A 6 1.19 0.64 21.45
C LYS A 6 1.08 -0.47 20.40
N ALA A 7 1.63 -0.24 19.22
CA ALA A 7 1.60 -1.20 18.11
C ALA A 7 2.85 -1.08 17.26
N TYR A 8 3.22 -2.18 16.61
CA TYR A 8 4.33 -2.24 15.66
C TYR A 8 3.91 -2.99 14.41
N ARG A 9 4.04 -2.34 13.25
CA ARG A 9 3.79 -2.93 11.94
C ARG A 9 5.12 -3.35 11.30
N PHE A 10 5.20 -4.58 10.85
CA PHE A 10 6.37 -5.11 10.15
C PHE A 10 5.94 -6.08 9.05
N SER A 11 6.82 -6.33 8.10
CA SER A 11 6.59 -7.31 7.04
C SER A 11 7.34 -8.62 7.31
N ILE A 12 6.75 -9.72 6.81
CA ILE A 12 7.42 -11.01 6.75
C ILE A 12 8.00 -11.17 5.35
N SER A 13 9.30 -11.42 5.26
CA SER A 13 9.96 -11.70 3.99
C SER A 13 9.53 -13.06 3.46
N TRP A 14 8.78 -13.05 2.34
CA TRP A 14 8.34 -14.28 1.68
C TRP A 14 9.52 -15.21 1.32
N PRO A 15 10.62 -14.75 0.68
CA PRO A 15 11.77 -15.62 0.40
C PRO A 15 12.47 -16.12 1.65
N ARG A 16 12.37 -15.46 2.82
CA ARG A 16 12.90 -15.96 4.07
C ARG A 16 12.10 -17.16 4.59
N ILE A 17 10.78 -17.17 4.34
CA ILE A 17 9.88 -18.27 4.72
C ILE A 17 9.91 -19.39 3.69
N PHE A 18 9.74 -19.05 2.42
CA PHE A 18 9.83 -19.97 1.28
C PHE A 18 10.93 -19.51 0.31
N PRO A 19 12.18 -19.98 0.46
CA PRO A 19 13.29 -19.58 -0.40
C PRO A 19 13.02 -19.77 -1.91
N ASN A 20 12.25 -20.80 -2.24
CA ASN A 20 11.82 -21.09 -3.60
C ASN A 20 10.42 -20.53 -3.93
N GLY A 21 9.83 -19.76 -3.01
CA GLY A 21 8.49 -19.20 -3.13
C GLY A 21 7.35 -20.17 -2.78
N LYS A 22 7.62 -21.47 -2.77
CA LYS A 22 6.68 -22.57 -2.48
C LYS A 22 7.40 -23.81 -1.96
N GLY A 23 6.63 -24.83 -1.55
CA GLY A 23 7.14 -26.13 -1.12
C GLY A 23 7.58 -26.14 0.34
N LYS A 24 8.78 -26.65 0.65
CA LYS A 24 9.28 -26.75 2.02
C LYS A 24 9.62 -25.35 2.58
N PHE A 25 9.04 -24.98 3.72
CA PHE A 25 9.35 -23.73 4.39
C PHE A 25 10.66 -23.78 5.18
N ASN A 26 11.30 -22.64 5.34
CA ASN A 26 12.52 -22.46 6.13
C ASN A 26 12.15 -22.28 7.61
N LYS A 27 12.44 -23.31 8.43
CA LYS A 27 12.16 -23.27 9.87
C LYS A 27 12.87 -22.10 10.56
N LYS A 28 14.14 -21.81 10.22
CA LYS A 28 14.90 -20.69 10.81
C LYS A 28 14.24 -19.33 10.53
N GLY A 29 13.65 -19.17 9.34
CA GLY A 29 12.88 -17.97 8.99
C GLY A 29 11.63 -17.82 9.84
N VAL A 30 10.88 -18.92 10.05
CA VAL A 30 9.70 -18.93 10.93
C VAL A 30 10.10 -18.62 12.38
N ASP A 31 11.16 -19.27 12.89
CA ASP A 31 11.64 -19.09 14.26
C ASP A 31 12.07 -17.64 14.54
N PHE A 32 12.67 -16.96 13.55
CA PHE A 32 13.03 -15.53 13.65
C PHE A 32 11.79 -14.65 13.92
N TYR A 33 10.74 -14.79 13.11
CA TYR A 33 9.52 -13.99 13.30
C TYR A 33 8.73 -14.41 14.54
N SER A 34 8.80 -15.68 14.93
CA SER A 34 8.22 -16.16 16.19
C SER A 34 8.82 -15.41 17.38
N LYS A 35 10.16 -15.34 17.47
CA LYS A 35 10.87 -14.60 18.51
C LYS A 35 10.53 -13.11 18.51
N LEU A 36 10.42 -12.50 17.32
CA LEU A 36 10.02 -11.10 17.20
C LEU A 36 8.62 -10.86 17.80
N LEU A 37 7.66 -11.74 17.48
CA LEU A 37 6.30 -11.64 18.04
C LEU A 37 6.30 -11.79 19.55
N ASP A 38 7.05 -12.75 20.08
CA ASP A 38 7.14 -13.00 21.53
C ASP A 38 7.71 -11.76 22.26
N GLU A 39 8.75 -11.12 21.70
CA GLU A 39 9.32 -9.90 22.28
C GLU A 39 8.36 -8.70 22.21
N LEU A 40 7.58 -8.56 21.14
CA LEU A 40 6.57 -7.51 21.04
C LEU A 40 5.47 -7.70 22.09
N LEU A 41 4.95 -8.92 22.24
CA LEU A 41 3.91 -9.25 23.22
C LEU A 41 4.39 -9.09 24.64
N LYS A 42 5.62 -9.53 24.97
CA LYS A 42 6.25 -9.32 26.27
C LYS A 42 6.31 -7.82 26.67
N LYS A 43 6.41 -6.95 25.67
CA LYS A 43 6.42 -5.48 25.87
C LYS A 43 5.04 -4.84 25.72
N ASN A 44 3.95 -5.63 25.64
CA ASN A 44 2.58 -5.16 25.41
C ASN A 44 2.43 -4.33 24.12
N ILE A 45 3.22 -4.63 23.09
CA ILE A 45 3.15 -4.00 21.77
C ILE A 45 2.34 -4.88 20.84
N LYS A 46 1.22 -4.35 20.33
CA LYS A 46 0.34 -5.08 19.41
C LYS A 46 1.00 -5.25 18.04
N PRO A 47 1.20 -6.50 17.57
CA PRO A 47 1.78 -6.73 16.24
C PRO A 47 0.77 -6.52 15.12
N PHE A 48 1.25 -5.98 13.99
CA PHE A 48 0.57 -5.94 12.68
C PHE A 48 1.50 -6.57 11.65
N ILE A 49 1.10 -7.71 11.08
CA ILE A 49 1.88 -8.43 10.09
C ILE A 49 1.47 -7.99 8.69
N THR A 50 2.43 -7.56 7.89
CA THR A 50 2.29 -7.39 6.43
C THR A 50 2.91 -8.60 5.73
N LEU A 51 2.12 -9.32 4.92
CA LEU A 51 2.57 -10.56 4.28
C LEU A 51 3.52 -10.28 3.09
N TYR A 52 3.20 -9.28 2.27
CA TYR A 52 4.02 -8.93 1.12
C TYR A 52 4.36 -7.44 1.13
N HIS A 53 5.65 -7.13 1.19
CA HIS A 53 6.19 -5.76 1.10
C HIS A 53 7.36 -5.74 0.10
N TRP A 54 7.04 -6.22 -1.12
CA TRP A 54 7.81 -6.11 -2.36
C TRP A 54 8.93 -7.14 -2.59
N ASP A 55 9.22 -7.98 -1.62
CA ASP A 55 10.25 -9.03 -1.69
C ASP A 55 9.70 -10.35 -2.27
N LEU A 56 9.58 -10.41 -3.59
CA LEU A 56 9.12 -11.60 -4.29
C LEU A 56 10.24 -12.64 -4.44
N PRO A 57 10.01 -13.93 -4.10
CA PRO A 57 10.98 -14.99 -4.37
C PRO A 57 11.37 -15.06 -5.85
N GLN A 58 12.67 -15.08 -6.14
CA GLN A 58 13.19 -15.00 -7.52
C GLN A 58 12.65 -16.12 -8.42
N LYS A 59 12.45 -17.33 -7.89
CA LYS A 59 11.87 -18.44 -8.69
C LYS A 59 10.43 -18.16 -9.13
N ILE A 60 9.63 -17.47 -8.30
CA ILE A 60 8.28 -17.03 -8.70
C ILE A 60 8.39 -15.93 -9.77
N GLN A 61 9.32 -14.98 -9.60
CA GLN A 61 9.54 -13.93 -10.60
C GLN A 61 9.96 -14.51 -11.96
N ASN A 62 10.84 -15.52 -11.97
CA ASN A 62 11.29 -16.20 -13.19
C ASN A 62 10.13 -16.91 -13.94
N SER A 63 9.07 -17.29 -13.21
CA SER A 63 7.84 -17.85 -13.76
C SER A 63 6.79 -16.79 -14.13
N GLY A 64 7.18 -15.50 -14.17
CA GLY A 64 6.32 -14.38 -14.56
C GLY A 64 5.82 -13.49 -13.41
N GLY A 65 6.12 -13.85 -12.15
CA GLY A 65 5.78 -13.04 -10.97
C GLY A 65 4.29 -12.72 -10.89
N TRP A 66 3.96 -11.48 -10.52
CA TRP A 66 2.57 -11.02 -10.39
C TRP A 66 1.79 -11.03 -11.71
N SER A 67 2.47 -11.04 -12.86
CA SER A 67 1.78 -11.15 -14.17
C SER A 67 1.29 -12.57 -14.49
N ASN A 68 1.75 -13.59 -13.76
CA ASN A 68 1.30 -14.97 -13.89
C ASN A 68 0.23 -15.29 -12.83
N ARG A 69 -0.93 -15.78 -13.26
CA ARG A 69 -2.05 -16.11 -12.37
C ARG A 69 -1.70 -17.16 -11.31
N GLU A 70 -0.77 -18.07 -11.57
CA GLU A 70 -0.33 -19.10 -10.62
C GLU A 70 0.21 -18.52 -9.29
N ILE A 71 0.65 -17.26 -9.28
CA ILE A 71 1.10 -16.59 -8.06
C ILE A 71 0.00 -16.56 -6.98
N THR A 72 -1.26 -16.52 -7.39
CA THR A 72 -2.41 -16.50 -6.47
C THR A 72 -2.40 -17.74 -5.57
N LYS A 73 -2.08 -18.92 -6.13
CA LYS A 73 -1.95 -20.18 -5.37
C LYS A 73 -0.79 -20.12 -4.39
N TYR A 74 0.40 -19.70 -4.86
CA TYR A 74 1.59 -19.64 -4.01
C TYR A 74 1.42 -18.62 -2.87
N PHE A 75 0.78 -17.49 -3.15
CA PHE A 75 0.50 -16.48 -2.13
C PHE A 75 -0.55 -16.95 -1.12
N THR A 76 -1.52 -17.75 -1.56
CA THR A 76 -2.52 -18.38 -0.69
C THR A 76 -1.87 -19.35 0.29
N ASP A 77 -1.01 -20.26 -0.20
CA ASP A 77 -0.29 -21.24 0.61
C ASP A 77 0.64 -20.53 1.64
N TYR A 78 1.33 -19.47 1.19
CA TYR A 78 2.15 -18.64 2.07
C TYR A 78 1.31 -17.97 3.16
N SER A 79 0.20 -17.35 2.79
CA SER A 79 -0.71 -16.66 3.70
C SER A 79 -1.29 -17.62 4.75
N TYR A 80 -1.69 -18.82 4.33
CA TYR A 80 -2.15 -19.88 5.22
C TYR A 80 -1.10 -20.28 6.24
N LEU A 81 0.14 -20.57 5.78
CA LEU A 81 1.23 -20.94 6.67
C LEU A 81 1.50 -19.85 7.73
N ILE A 82 1.57 -18.58 7.31
CA ILE A 82 1.84 -17.48 8.24
C ILE A 82 0.69 -17.32 9.25
N ALA A 83 -0.55 -17.40 8.80
CA ALA A 83 -1.70 -17.37 9.71
C ALA A 83 -1.68 -18.53 10.70
N LYS A 84 -1.37 -19.73 10.24
CA LYS A 84 -1.26 -20.94 11.09
C LYS A 84 -0.13 -20.85 12.12
N LYS A 85 1.01 -20.20 11.77
CA LYS A 85 2.17 -20.09 12.65
C LYS A 85 2.09 -18.93 13.64
N PHE A 86 1.37 -17.86 13.29
CA PHE A 86 1.41 -16.60 14.05
C PHE A 86 0.04 -16.04 14.41
N GLY A 87 -1.06 -16.64 13.91
CA GLY A 87 -2.43 -16.17 14.15
C GLY A 87 -2.91 -16.35 15.60
N ASP A 88 -2.22 -17.15 16.41
CA ASP A 88 -2.41 -17.24 17.85
C ASP A 88 -2.00 -15.93 18.56
N ARG A 89 -0.90 -15.33 18.16
CA ARG A 89 -0.23 -14.19 18.75
C ARG A 89 -0.47 -12.86 18.03
N CYS A 90 -0.70 -12.87 16.72
CA CYS A 90 -1.04 -11.68 15.93
C CYS A 90 -2.45 -11.78 15.39
N LYS A 91 -3.28 -10.76 15.62
CA LYS A 91 -4.67 -10.70 15.15
C LYS A 91 -4.88 -9.71 14.00
N ASN A 92 -3.84 -9.05 13.50
CA ASN A 92 -3.95 -8.03 12.46
C ASN A 92 -3.01 -8.39 11.29
N PHE A 93 -3.61 -8.76 10.15
CA PHE A 93 -2.89 -9.18 8.95
C PHE A 93 -3.18 -8.23 7.79
N ILE A 94 -2.14 -7.74 7.16
CA ILE A 94 -2.18 -6.97 5.93
C ILE A 94 -1.67 -7.90 4.82
N THR A 95 -2.49 -8.18 3.82
CA THR A 95 -2.12 -9.09 2.74
C THR A 95 -0.99 -8.51 1.89
N LEU A 96 -1.19 -7.29 1.39
CA LEU A 96 -0.31 -6.63 0.44
C LEU A 96 -0.03 -5.20 0.88
N ASN A 97 1.21 -4.75 0.72
CA ASN A 97 1.59 -3.36 0.85
C ASN A 97 1.66 -2.70 -0.53
N GLU A 98 0.83 -1.68 -0.76
CA GLU A 98 0.87 -0.76 -1.89
C GLU A 98 0.89 -1.45 -3.27
N PRO A 99 -0.16 -2.20 -3.63
CA PRO A 99 -0.22 -2.91 -4.90
C PRO A 99 -0.05 -2.00 -6.12
N ALA A 100 -0.53 -0.76 -6.08
CA ALA A 100 -0.34 0.21 -7.15
C ALA A 100 1.13 0.55 -7.38
N VAL A 101 1.92 0.66 -6.30
CA VAL A 101 3.34 1.03 -6.37
C VAL A 101 4.17 -0.06 -7.04
N PHE A 102 4.17 -1.27 -6.48
CA PHE A 102 5.05 -2.32 -7.03
C PHE A 102 4.60 -2.83 -8.40
N SER A 103 3.31 -2.75 -8.72
CA SER A 103 2.83 -3.13 -10.05
C SER A 103 3.15 -2.08 -11.11
N THR A 104 2.90 -0.79 -10.81
CA THR A 104 3.20 0.31 -11.74
C THR A 104 4.71 0.43 -11.98
N PHE A 105 5.48 0.59 -10.91
CA PHE A 105 6.91 0.80 -11.04
C PHE A 105 7.68 -0.45 -11.44
N GLY A 106 7.17 -1.64 -11.13
CA GLY A 106 7.82 -2.88 -11.50
C GLY A 106 7.47 -3.40 -12.89
N TYR A 107 6.22 -3.24 -13.34
CA TYR A 107 5.74 -3.89 -14.57
C TYR A 107 5.35 -2.91 -15.67
N LEU A 108 5.00 -1.64 -15.35
CA LEU A 108 4.62 -0.63 -16.33
C LEU A 108 5.78 0.31 -16.65
N ASP A 109 6.39 0.92 -15.63
CA ASP A 109 7.41 1.96 -15.80
C ASP A 109 8.85 1.39 -15.75
N GLY A 110 9.04 0.22 -15.16
CA GLY A 110 10.33 -0.45 -15.04
C GLY A 110 11.32 0.23 -14.09
N TYR A 111 10.82 1.08 -13.20
CA TYR A 111 11.64 1.81 -12.24
C TYR A 111 12.10 0.96 -11.05
N MET A 112 11.29 -0.04 -10.66
CA MET A 112 11.56 -0.98 -9.58
C MET A 112 11.65 -2.40 -10.13
N ALA A 113 12.14 -3.34 -9.32
CA ALA A 113 12.10 -4.76 -9.66
C ALA A 113 10.65 -5.21 -10.00
N PRO A 114 10.44 -6.00 -11.04
CA PRO A 114 11.40 -6.69 -11.91
C PRO A 114 11.91 -5.85 -13.11
N GLY A 115 11.70 -4.56 -13.17
CA GLY A 115 12.24 -3.67 -14.19
C GLY A 115 11.56 -3.76 -15.56
N LEU A 116 10.30 -4.22 -15.61
CA LEU A 116 9.58 -4.43 -16.86
C LEU A 116 8.84 -3.15 -17.30
N LYS A 117 8.81 -2.92 -18.62
CA LYS A 117 7.99 -1.88 -19.28
C LYS A 117 7.00 -2.57 -20.20
N ASN A 118 5.93 -3.14 -19.63
CA ASN A 118 4.99 -3.98 -20.38
C ASN A 118 3.56 -3.81 -19.89
N LYS A 119 2.76 -3.07 -20.67
CA LYS A 119 1.35 -2.77 -20.35
C LYS A 119 0.49 -4.03 -20.17
N LYS A 120 0.68 -5.05 -21.02
CA LYS A 120 -0.10 -6.31 -20.95
C LYS A 120 0.19 -7.04 -19.63
N LYS A 121 1.46 -7.16 -19.25
CA LYS A 121 1.85 -7.75 -17.95
C LYS A 121 1.34 -6.93 -16.78
N TYR A 122 1.41 -5.59 -16.85
CA TYR A 122 0.87 -4.70 -15.82
C TYR A 122 -0.65 -4.91 -15.62
N LEU A 123 -1.42 -4.98 -16.71
CA LEU A 123 -2.86 -5.25 -16.64
C LEU A 123 -3.15 -6.62 -16.01
N SER A 124 -2.36 -7.65 -16.33
CA SER A 124 -2.45 -8.96 -15.68
C SER A 124 -2.11 -8.87 -14.18
N CYS A 125 -1.12 -8.06 -13.80
CA CYS A 125 -0.79 -7.81 -12.38
C CYS A 125 -1.98 -7.24 -11.62
N ILE A 126 -2.68 -6.25 -12.19
CA ILE A 126 -3.85 -5.65 -11.51
C ILE A 126 -4.85 -6.73 -11.11
N HIS A 127 -5.21 -7.62 -12.03
CA HIS A 127 -6.19 -8.67 -11.73
C HIS A 127 -5.67 -9.74 -10.78
N ASN A 128 -4.47 -10.25 -11.04
CA ASN A 128 -3.88 -11.32 -10.22
C ASN A 128 -3.60 -10.88 -8.78
N ILE A 129 -3.22 -9.62 -8.55
CA ILE A 129 -2.97 -9.06 -7.22
C ILE A 129 -4.28 -8.96 -6.43
N ASN A 130 -5.35 -8.45 -7.04
CA ASN A 130 -6.67 -8.41 -6.42
C ASN A 130 -7.16 -9.82 -6.07
N LEU A 131 -7.00 -10.76 -7.00
CA LEU A 131 -7.39 -12.15 -6.80
C LEU A 131 -6.58 -12.83 -5.70
N ALA A 132 -5.27 -12.58 -5.64
CA ALA A 132 -4.39 -13.09 -4.59
C ALA A 132 -4.79 -12.55 -3.21
N HIS A 133 -5.18 -11.26 -3.12
CA HIS A 133 -5.74 -10.70 -1.89
C HIS A 133 -6.98 -11.46 -1.42
N GLY A 134 -7.94 -11.69 -2.32
CA GLY A 134 -9.19 -12.39 -1.98
C GLY A 134 -8.95 -13.83 -1.53
N PHE A 135 -8.08 -14.58 -2.21
CA PHE A 135 -7.69 -15.92 -1.78
C PHE A 135 -6.94 -15.93 -0.45
N ALA A 136 -6.00 -15.00 -0.25
CA ALA A 136 -5.28 -14.86 1.01
C ALA A 136 -6.22 -14.52 2.17
N PHE A 137 -7.20 -13.62 1.95
CA PHE A 137 -8.24 -13.32 2.93
C PHE A 137 -8.97 -14.59 3.37
N LYS A 138 -9.51 -15.37 2.42
CA LYS A 138 -10.21 -16.61 2.71
C LYS A 138 -9.33 -17.62 3.45
N SER A 139 -8.10 -17.77 3.02
CA SER A 139 -7.11 -18.68 3.60
C SER A 139 -6.76 -18.30 5.04
N ILE A 140 -6.54 -17.02 5.33
CA ILE A 140 -6.29 -16.54 6.70
C ILE A 140 -7.51 -16.76 7.60
N LYS A 141 -8.71 -16.42 7.09
CA LYS A 141 -9.97 -16.60 7.83
C LYS A 141 -10.30 -18.06 8.10
N SER A 142 -9.86 -19.02 7.27
CA SER A 142 -10.02 -20.45 7.51
C SER A 142 -9.20 -20.95 8.70
N VAL A 143 -8.09 -20.27 9.03
CA VAL A 143 -7.31 -20.57 10.24
C VAL A 143 -8.01 -20.07 11.50
N SER A 144 -8.53 -18.84 11.47
CA SER A 144 -9.31 -18.25 12.56
C SER A 144 -10.11 -17.04 12.09
N SER A 145 -11.41 -17.05 12.32
CA SER A 145 -12.32 -15.92 12.04
C SER A 145 -11.98 -14.66 12.83
N ASN A 146 -11.29 -14.80 13.97
CA ASN A 146 -10.89 -13.68 14.85
C ASN A 146 -9.70 -12.88 14.31
N ILE A 147 -8.98 -13.39 13.31
CA ILE A 147 -7.91 -12.63 12.64
C ILE A 147 -8.55 -11.54 11.79
N LYS A 148 -8.10 -10.30 11.98
CA LYS A 148 -8.51 -9.13 11.16
C LYS A 148 -7.62 -9.03 9.95
N VAL A 149 -8.22 -8.95 8.77
CA VAL A 149 -7.52 -8.95 7.48
C VAL A 149 -7.91 -7.74 6.66
N GLY A 150 -6.93 -7.06 6.08
CA GLY A 150 -7.11 -5.97 5.14
C GLY A 150 -5.95 -5.87 4.16
N CYS A 151 -6.00 -4.88 3.29
CA CYS A 151 -4.94 -4.52 2.36
C CYS A 151 -4.47 -3.09 2.65
N THR A 152 -3.18 -2.81 2.54
CA THR A 152 -2.64 -1.46 2.62
C THR A 152 -2.48 -0.87 1.23
N LEU A 153 -3.13 0.25 1.00
CA LEU A 153 -3.16 0.96 -0.27
C LEU A 153 -2.39 2.28 -0.14
N ASN A 154 -1.51 2.57 -1.09
CA ASN A 154 -0.93 3.90 -1.25
C ASN A 154 -1.92 4.75 -2.05
N MET A 155 -2.64 5.61 -1.38
CA MET A 155 -3.65 6.45 -2.02
C MET A 155 -3.36 7.91 -1.79
N ALA A 156 -3.58 8.70 -2.84
CA ALA A 156 -3.35 10.13 -2.83
C ALA A 156 -4.33 10.85 -3.77
N PRO A 157 -4.87 12.01 -3.37
CA PRO A 157 -5.67 12.82 -4.27
C PRO A 157 -4.88 13.18 -5.53
N SER A 158 -5.45 12.92 -6.69
CA SER A 158 -4.85 13.28 -7.98
C SER A 158 -5.34 14.64 -8.43
N LEU A 159 -4.43 15.51 -8.83
CA LEU A 159 -4.71 16.87 -9.33
C LEU A 159 -4.22 17.02 -10.77
N ALA A 160 -5.04 17.57 -11.65
CA ALA A 160 -4.59 17.91 -13.00
C ALA A 160 -3.52 19.02 -12.93
N PHE A 161 -2.45 18.90 -13.73
CA PHE A 161 -1.37 19.89 -13.76
C PHE A 161 -1.84 21.22 -14.33
N SER A 162 -2.77 21.19 -15.28
CA SER A 162 -3.42 22.39 -15.85
C SER A 162 -4.93 22.14 -16.02
N ASN A 163 -5.66 23.20 -16.36
CA ASN A 163 -7.09 23.14 -16.66
C ASN A 163 -7.38 22.64 -18.09
N SER A 164 -6.37 22.17 -18.84
CA SER A 164 -6.59 21.59 -20.16
C SER A 164 -7.36 20.27 -20.07
N ASN A 165 -8.24 20.02 -21.04
CA ASN A 165 -8.97 18.75 -21.11
C ASN A 165 -8.03 17.54 -21.16
N LYS A 166 -6.82 17.68 -21.73
CA LYS A 166 -5.80 16.61 -21.77
C LYS A 166 -5.33 16.26 -20.36
N ASP A 167 -4.99 17.25 -19.53
CA ASP A 167 -4.52 17.02 -18.18
C ASP A 167 -5.63 16.56 -17.23
N ILE A 168 -6.86 17.06 -17.45
CA ILE A 168 -8.05 16.60 -16.69
C ILE A 168 -8.30 15.10 -16.98
N ASN A 169 -8.28 14.69 -18.25
CA ASN A 169 -8.45 13.29 -18.63
C ASN A 169 -7.29 12.40 -18.14
N ALA A 170 -6.06 12.92 -18.21
CA ALA A 170 -4.88 12.24 -17.67
C ALA A 170 -5.02 12.02 -16.15
N LYS A 171 -5.47 13.02 -15.39
CA LYS A 171 -5.76 12.91 -13.95
C LYS A 171 -6.80 11.84 -13.67
N ILE A 172 -7.89 11.77 -14.42
CA ILE A 172 -8.93 10.74 -14.26
C ILE A 172 -8.34 9.36 -14.51
N THR A 173 -7.57 9.18 -15.57
CA THR A 173 -6.90 7.92 -15.89
C THR A 173 -5.93 7.51 -14.78
N TYR A 174 -5.07 8.43 -14.35
CA TYR A 174 -4.08 8.17 -13.31
C TYR A 174 -4.76 7.77 -11.97
N ASP A 175 -5.76 8.54 -11.53
CA ASP A 175 -6.54 8.25 -10.33
C ASP A 175 -7.18 6.87 -10.38
N THR A 176 -7.73 6.51 -11.55
CA THR A 176 -8.36 5.21 -11.76
C THR A 176 -7.36 4.07 -11.60
N PHE A 177 -6.18 4.16 -12.22
CA PHE A 177 -5.16 3.10 -12.15
C PHE A 177 -4.41 3.08 -10.81
N TRP A 178 -4.21 4.24 -10.18
CA TRP A 178 -3.47 4.33 -8.93
C TRP A 178 -4.33 4.04 -7.70
N ASN A 179 -5.45 4.74 -7.56
CA ASN A 179 -6.28 4.65 -6.36
C ASN A 179 -7.34 3.55 -6.44
N ARG A 180 -8.00 3.37 -7.62
CA ARG A 180 -9.23 2.61 -7.73
C ARG A 180 -9.04 1.19 -8.25
N ALA A 181 -7.96 0.91 -8.99
CA ALA A 181 -7.69 -0.40 -9.58
C ALA A 181 -7.64 -1.55 -8.56
N TYR A 182 -7.36 -1.23 -7.31
CA TYR A 182 -7.27 -2.20 -6.22
C TYR A 182 -8.36 -1.99 -5.16
N ALA A 183 -8.67 -0.74 -4.82
CA ALA A 183 -9.68 -0.46 -3.82
C ALA A 183 -11.08 -0.83 -4.27
N ASP A 184 -11.51 -0.42 -5.48
CA ASP A 184 -12.87 -0.65 -5.95
C ASP A 184 -13.21 -2.16 -6.04
N PRO A 185 -12.41 -3.03 -6.68
CA PRO A 185 -12.75 -4.45 -6.73
C PRO A 185 -12.74 -5.13 -5.35
N MET A 186 -11.82 -4.73 -4.44
CA MET A 186 -11.75 -5.31 -3.10
C MET A 186 -12.91 -4.90 -2.19
N TYR A 187 -13.42 -3.66 -2.32
CA TYR A 187 -14.41 -3.09 -1.39
C TYR A 187 -15.77 -2.84 -2.02
N LEU A 188 -15.88 -2.66 -3.33
CA LEU A 188 -17.15 -2.46 -4.06
C LEU A 188 -17.55 -3.65 -4.93
N GLY A 189 -16.62 -4.58 -5.22
CA GLY A 189 -16.89 -5.78 -6.02
C GLY A 189 -16.86 -5.59 -7.53
N SER A 190 -16.42 -4.44 -8.02
CA SER A 190 -16.32 -4.16 -9.46
C SER A 190 -15.10 -3.32 -9.79
N TYR A 191 -14.54 -3.54 -10.97
CA TYR A 191 -13.51 -2.64 -11.51
C TYR A 191 -14.12 -1.36 -12.05
N PRO A 192 -13.41 -0.22 -12.00
CA PRO A 192 -13.74 0.95 -12.81
C PRO A 192 -13.80 0.57 -14.28
N LYS A 193 -14.79 1.09 -15.05
CA LYS A 193 -15.03 0.74 -16.44
C LYS A 193 -13.77 0.85 -17.32
N ILE A 194 -12.96 1.90 -17.13
CA ILE A 194 -11.69 2.12 -17.85
C ILE A 194 -10.73 0.93 -17.69
N ILE A 195 -10.74 0.26 -16.55
CA ILE A 195 -9.89 -0.91 -16.27
C ILE A 195 -10.57 -2.16 -16.75
N GLU A 196 -11.85 -2.35 -16.42
CA GLU A 196 -12.64 -3.53 -16.81
C GLU A 196 -12.54 -3.82 -18.32
N ASP A 197 -12.73 -2.79 -19.15
CA ASP A 197 -12.62 -2.90 -20.62
C ASP A 197 -11.25 -3.41 -21.11
N LYS A 198 -10.20 -3.25 -20.29
CA LYS A 198 -8.84 -3.66 -20.64
C LYS A 198 -8.46 -5.05 -20.12
N ILE A 199 -9.19 -5.56 -19.13
CA ILE A 199 -8.86 -6.81 -18.45
C ILE A 199 -9.99 -7.83 -18.48
N GLN A 200 -11.14 -7.55 -19.13
CA GLN A 200 -12.31 -8.43 -19.14
C GLN A 200 -11.99 -9.87 -19.57
N ASN A 201 -11.05 -10.04 -20.51
CA ASN A 201 -10.58 -11.35 -20.96
C ASN A 201 -9.70 -12.10 -19.95
N LEU A 202 -9.26 -11.45 -18.87
CA LEU A 202 -8.49 -12.05 -17.79
C LEU A 202 -9.39 -12.49 -16.62
N ILE A 203 -10.60 -11.91 -16.53
CA ILE A 203 -11.56 -12.19 -15.46
C ILE A 203 -12.24 -13.52 -15.78
N LYS A 204 -12.14 -14.48 -14.87
CA LYS A 204 -12.84 -15.75 -14.95
C LYS A 204 -14.10 -15.73 -14.09
N GLU A 205 -14.98 -16.67 -14.36
CA GLU A 205 -16.14 -16.92 -13.52
C GLU A 205 -15.75 -17.00 -12.02
N ASN A 206 -16.50 -16.38 -11.17
CA ASN A 206 -16.29 -16.27 -9.70
C ASN A 206 -15.09 -15.42 -9.25
N ASP A 207 -14.23 -14.91 -10.12
CA ASP A 207 -13.07 -14.09 -9.70
C ASP A 207 -13.51 -12.89 -8.87
N MET A 208 -14.51 -12.15 -9.31
CA MET A 208 -14.98 -10.96 -8.59
C MET A 208 -15.57 -11.32 -7.22
N LYS A 209 -16.23 -12.47 -7.11
CA LYS A 209 -16.73 -13.00 -5.83
C LYS A 209 -15.61 -13.41 -4.87
N ILE A 210 -14.47 -13.83 -5.42
CA ILE A 210 -13.27 -14.15 -4.64
C ILE A 210 -12.57 -12.86 -4.21
N ILE A 211 -12.46 -11.86 -5.07
CA ILE A 211 -11.80 -10.57 -4.79
C ILE A 211 -12.58 -9.79 -3.73
N ASN A 212 -13.89 -9.68 -3.88
CA ASN A 212 -14.76 -8.93 -2.98
C ASN A 212 -15.05 -9.71 -1.69
N GLN A 213 -14.13 -9.64 -0.75
CA GLN A 213 -14.32 -10.20 0.58
C GLN A 213 -14.72 -9.09 1.57
N LYS A 214 -15.40 -9.48 2.66
CA LYS A 214 -15.73 -8.55 3.74
C LYS A 214 -14.46 -8.18 4.54
N ASN A 215 -13.63 -7.32 3.95
CA ASN A 215 -12.40 -6.85 4.58
C ASN A 215 -12.69 -6.22 5.96
N ASP A 216 -11.87 -6.53 6.97
CA ASP A 216 -12.05 -6.00 8.32
C ASP A 216 -11.62 -4.53 8.43
N PHE A 217 -10.72 -4.09 7.56
CA PHE A 217 -10.21 -2.71 7.53
C PHE A 217 -9.56 -2.36 6.18
N ILE A 218 -9.34 -1.06 5.96
CA ILE A 218 -8.44 -0.51 4.93
C ILE A 218 -7.18 0.00 5.61
N GLY A 219 -6.00 -0.40 5.12
CA GLY A 219 -4.74 0.27 5.43
C GLY A 219 -4.51 1.43 4.45
N LEU A 220 -4.15 2.59 4.94
CA LEU A 220 -3.82 3.76 4.14
C LEU A 220 -2.37 4.20 4.37
N ASN A 221 -1.55 4.12 3.33
CA ASN A 221 -0.27 4.82 3.24
C ASN A 221 -0.49 6.13 2.49
N HIS A 222 -0.07 7.24 3.06
CA HIS A 222 -0.25 8.55 2.43
C HIS A 222 0.89 9.50 2.78
N TYR A 223 1.45 10.15 1.76
CA TYR A 223 2.58 11.07 1.90
C TYR A 223 2.32 12.43 1.28
N GLN A 224 1.62 12.48 0.13
CA GLN A 224 1.38 13.70 -0.65
C GLN A 224 0.16 13.54 -1.55
N HIS A 225 -0.29 14.61 -2.19
CA HIS A 225 -1.13 14.53 -3.38
C HIS A 225 -0.26 14.30 -4.64
N ILE A 226 -0.87 13.89 -5.74
CA ILE A 226 -0.16 13.63 -7.00
C ILE A 226 -0.65 14.60 -8.07
N ARG A 227 0.24 15.42 -8.62
CA ARG A 227 -0.05 16.24 -9.79
C ARG A 227 0.21 15.44 -11.05
N VAL A 228 -0.77 15.41 -11.94
CA VAL A 228 -0.78 14.57 -13.13
C VAL A 228 -0.81 15.42 -14.39
N ILE A 229 0.04 15.04 -15.35
CA ILE A 229 0.11 15.63 -16.68
C ILE A 229 -0.14 14.55 -17.74
N SER A 230 -0.75 14.97 -18.86
CA SER A 230 -0.87 14.14 -20.05
C SER A 230 0.50 13.88 -20.67
N ASP A 231 0.79 12.60 -20.96
CA ASP A 231 2.03 12.22 -21.62
C ASP A 231 1.78 11.05 -22.59
N LYS A 232 1.83 11.34 -23.89
CA LYS A 232 1.60 10.34 -24.96
C LYS A 232 2.67 9.22 -24.97
N LYS A 233 3.86 9.47 -24.40
CA LYS A 233 4.94 8.48 -24.31
C LYS A 233 4.72 7.48 -23.18
N ASN A 234 3.93 7.86 -22.17
CA ASN A 234 3.59 6.95 -21.08
C ASN A 234 2.55 5.93 -21.55
N LEU A 235 2.68 4.68 -21.13
CA LEU A 235 1.81 3.57 -21.55
C LEU A 235 0.33 3.74 -21.16
N LEU A 236 0.03 4.59 -20.17
CA LEU A 236 -1.34 4.97 -19.76
C LEU A 236 -1.79 6.32 -20.35
N GLY A 237 -0.91 7.04 -21.03
CA GLY A 237 -1.20 8.40 -21.50
C GLY A 237 -1.15 9.48 -20.41
N ALA A 238 -0.73 9.12 -19.20
CA ALA A 238 -0.71 9.96 -18.02
C ALA A 238 0.49 9.62 -17.11
N ARG A 239 1.11 10.63 -16.49
CA ARG A 239 2.14 10.45 -15.48
C ARG A 239 2.11 11.53 -14.40
N SER A 240 2.76 11.29 -13.28
CA SER A 240 3.05 12.34 -12.31
C SER A 240 4.03 13.37 -12.90
N VAL A 241 3.92 14.64 -12.48
CA VAL A 241 4.85 15.70 -12.88
C VAL A 241 6.21 15.49 -12.23
N ASN A 242 7.27 15.86 -12.93
CA ASN A 242 8.62 15.88 -12.39
C ASN A 242 8.90 17.20 -11.62
N LEU A 243 10.05 17.22 -10.92
CA LEU A 243 10.43 18.36 -10.08
C LEU A 243 10.56 19.68 -10.88
N LYS A 244 11.11 19.64 -12.10
CA LYS A 244 11.25 20.81 -12.99
C LYS A 244 9.89 21.36 -13.40
N GLU A 245 8.92 20.51 -13.67
CA GLU A 245 7.54 20.92 -13.98
C GLU A 245 6.86 21.48 -12.73
N LEU A 246 7.04 20.81 -11.59
CA LEU A 246 6.47 21.23 -10.31
C LEU A 246 6.96 22.62 -9.89
N SER A 247 8.24 22.94 -10.10
CA SER A 247 8.84 24.23 -9.75
C SER A 247 8.20 25.43 -10.46
N LYS A 248 7.51 25.18 -11.58
CA LYS A 248 6.74 26.23 -12.30
C LYS A 248 5.42 26.59 -11.60
N LYS A 249 4.96 25.77 -10.66
CA LYS A 249 3.65 25.91 -9.99
C LYS A 249 3.77 26.26 -8.52
N ILE A 250 4.84 25.82 -7.85
CA ILE A 250 5.02 26.00 -6.40
C ILE A 250 6.46 26.44 -6.07
N ASN A 251 6.61 27.08 -4.92
CA ASN A 251 7.94 27.30 -4.35
C ASN A 251 8.47 26.00 -3.71
N ILE A 252 9.29 25.25 -4.47
CA ILE A 252 9.82 23.94 -4.08
C ILE A 252 10.69 24.01 -2.82
N ASN A 253 11.36 25.14 -2.56
CA ASN A 253 12.28 25.28 -1.43
C ASN A 253 11.60 25.32 -0.05
N LYS A 254 10.30 25.63 -0.01
CA LYS A 254 9.55 25.79 1.25
C LYS A 254 8.64 24.63 1.60
N ASN A 255 8.21 23.83 0.61
CA ASN A 255 7.09 22.90 0.78
C ASN A 255 7.40 21.46 0.40
N LEU A 256 8.67 21.08 0.26
CA LEU A 256 9.06 19.71 -0.09
C LEU A 256 9.84 19.04 1.03
N THR A 257 9.67 17.72 1.10
CA THR A 257 10.59 16.81 1.81
C THR A 257 11.85 16.57 0.96
N THR A 258 12.88 15.90 1.50
CA THR A 258 14.06 15.49 0.73
C THR A 258 13.77 14.43 -0.33
N MET A 259 12.58 13.78 -0.27
CA MET A 259 12.05 12.90 -1.31
C MET A 259 11.35 13.68 -2.44
N ASN A 260 11.38 15.01 -2.42
CA ASN A 260 10.66 15.90 -3.33
C ASN A 260 9.12 15.74 -3.28
N TRP A 261 8.59 15.34 -2.13
CA TRP A 261 7.16 15.23 -1.92
C TRP A 261 6.58 16.49 -1.30
N GLU A 262 5.44 16.94 -1.84
CA GLU A 262 4.76 18.13 -1.33
C GLU A 262 4.17 17.88 0.07
N ILE A 263 4.40 18.83 0.98
CA ILE A 263 3.84 18.80 2.34
C ILE A 263 2.45 19.42 2.31
N VAL A 264 1.41 18.60 2.20
CA VAL A 264 0.01 19.03 2.06
C VAL A 264 -0.91 18.25 3.00
N PRO A 265 -1.03 18.65 4.28
CA PRO A 265 -1.86 17.94 5.26
C PRO A 265 -3.35 17.85 4.88
N ASP A 266 -3.89 18.83 4.16
CA ASP A 266 -5.28 18.80 3.68
C ASP A 266 -5.51 17.68 2.67
N ALA A 267 -4.51 17.29 1.88
CA ALA A 267 -4.60 16.12 0.99
C ALA A 267 -4.84 14.84 1.78
N TYR A 268 -4.24 14.72 2.97
CA TYR A 268 -4.45 13.57 3.84
C TYR A 268 -5.89 13.52 4.37
N TYR A 269 -6.39 14.67 4.84
CA TYR A 269 -7.80 14.78 5.23
C TYR A 269 -8.74 14.39 4.09
N CYS A 270 -8.53 14.94 2.89
CA CYS A 270 -9.33 14.64 1.71
C CYS A 270 -9.31 13.15 1.36
N GLN A 271 -8.14 12.51 1.41
CA GLN A 271 -8.01 11.08 1.12
C GLN A 271 -8.74 10.21 2.16
N ILE A 272 -8.65 10.55 3.44
CA ILE A 272 -9.40 9.84 4.50
C ILE A 272 -10.92 9.99 4.29
N MET A 273 -11.38 11.19 3.94
CA MET A 273 -12.80 11.44 3.69
C MET A 273 -13.29 10.76 2.41
N GLU A 274 -12.46 10.65 1.37
CA GLU A 274 -12.75 9.85 0.18
C GLU A 274 -12.95 8.37 0.55
N LEU A 275 -12.07 7.77 1.36
CA LEU A 275 -12.23 6.40 1.85
C LEU A 275 -13.52 6.23 2.64
N LYS A 276 -13.81 7.17 3.55
CA LYS A 276 -15.06 7.16 4.32
C LYS A 276 -16.29 7.15 3.41
N ASN A 277 -16.35 8.08 2.46
CA ASN A 277 -17.55 8.31 1.67
C ASN A 277 -17.74 7.23 0.59
N ARG A 278 -16.65 6.79 -0.05
CA ARG A 278 -16.68 5.83 -1.15
C ARG A 278 -16.88 4.39 -0.70
N TYR A 279 -16.28 3.98 0.42
CA TYR A 279 -16.27 2.58 0.86
C TYR A 279 -17.10 2.32 2.13
N ASN A 280 -18.21 3.06 2.29
CA ASN A 280 -19.17 2.88 3.40
C ASN A 280 -18.51 2.97 4.80
N ASN A 281 -17.64 3.96 4.98
CA ASN A 281 -16.96 4.27 6.24
C ASN A 281 -16.32 3.04 6.92
N PRO A 282 -15.32 2.40 6.28
CA PRO A 282 -14.64 1.24 6.82
C PRO A 282 -13.79 1.61 8.03
N ASN A 283 -13.35 0.62 8.81
CA ASN A 283 -12.25 0.83 9.73
C ASN A 283 -10.98 1.18 8.95
N ILE A 284 -10.30 2.27 9.31
CA ILE A 284 -9.08 2.73 8.63
C ILE A 284 -7.90 2.61 9.58
N HIS A 285 -6.86 1.90 9.18
CA HIS A 285 -5.53 1.97 9.79
C HIS A 285 -4.65 2.86 8.92
N LEU A 286 -4.15 3.96 9.47
CA LEU A 286 -3.16 4.81 8.82
C LEU A 286 -1.81 4.10 8.96
N THR A 287 -1.46 3.31 7.97
CA THR A 287 -0.38 2.32 8.04
C THR A 287 0.99 2.89 7.73
N GLU A 288 1.04 4.03 7.04
CA GLU A 288 2.27 4.80 6.86
C GLU A 288 1.96 6.28 6.65
N ASN A 289 2.67 7.14 7.38
CA ASN A 289 2.81 8.56 7.13
C ASN A 289 4.09 9.06 7.80
N GLY A 290 4.82 9.94 7.13
CA GLY A 290 6.08 10.47 7.62
C GLY A 290 6.79 11.30 6.56
N CYS A 291 8.00 11.75 6.88
CA CYS A 291 8.79 12.58 5.99
C CYS A 291 10.28 12.42 6.25
N SER A 292 11.08 12.73 5.25
CA SER A 292 12.53 12.83 5.34
C SER A 292 12.99 14.28 5.22
N PHE A 293 13.97 14.65 6.03
CA PHE A 293 14.66 15.93 5.96
C PHE A 293 16.17 15.71 6.10
N SER A 294 16.97 16.68 5.64
CA SER A 294 18.41 16.67 5.86
C SER A 294 18.68 16.98 7.34
N ASP A 295 18.98 15.94 8.09
CA ASP A 295 19.26 16.03 9.51
C ASP A 295 20.71 16.49 9.74
N LYS A 296 20.91 17.38 10.73
CA LYS A 296 22.24 17.82 11.15
C LYS A 296 22.37 17.64 12.66
N VAL A 297 23.44 16.97 13.06
CA VAL A 297 23.82 16.85 14.47
C VAL A 297 24.35 18.20 14.93
N ASN A 298 23.84 18.71 16.05
CA ASN A 298 24.34 19.96 16.68
C ASN A 298 25.59 19.70 17.54
N ASN A 299 26.19 20.78 18.07
CA ASN A 299 27.41 20.70 18.88
C ASN A 299 27.25 19.81 20.14
N ASN A 300 26.02 19.53 20.59
CA ASN A 300 25.71 18.67 21.73
C ASN A 300 25.42 17.22 21.33
N GLY A 301 25.75 16.81 20.11
CA GLY A 301 25.49 15.46 19.60
C GLY A 301 24.01 15.12 19.36
N LYS A 302 23.11 16.10 19.30
CA LYS A 302 21.66 15.92 19.17
C LYS A 302 21.15 16.44 17.82
N ILE A 303 20.10 15.81 17.30
CA ILE A 303 19.32 16.28 16.16
C ILE A 303 18.09 17.04 16.69
N LEU A 304 17.98 18.31 16.35
CA LEU A 304 16.78 19.12 16.64
C LEU A 304 15.77 18.92 15.51
N ASP A 305 14.85 18.00 15.67
CA ASP A 305 13.95 17.51 14.62
C ASP A 305 12.68 18.38 14.42
N VAL A 306 12.86 19.70 14.46
CA VAL A 306 11.76 20.69 14.42
C VAL A 306 10.90 20.53 13.15
N LYS A 307 11.52 20.26 11.99
CA LYS A 307 10.79 20.10 10.72
C LYS A 307 9.87 18.90 10.75
N ARG A 308 10.35 17.73 11.23
CA ARG A 308 9.57 16.49 11.31
C ARG A 308 8.49 16.59 12.39
N ILE A 309 8.78 17.23 13.53
CA ILE A 309 7.79 17.52 14.57
C ILE A 309 6.65 18.37 13.99
N ASN A 310 6.95 19.44 13.26
CA ASN A 310 5.95 20.30 12.65
C ASN A 310 5.16 19.59 11.55
N PHE A 311 5.80 18.74 10.75
CA PHE A 311 5.12 17.88 9.79
C PHE A 311 4.08 16.99 10.50
N LEU A 312 4.51 16.22 11.49
CA LEU A 312 3.63 15.30 12.24
C LEU A 312 2.48 16.06 12.91
N LYS A 313 2.74 17.21 13.54
CA LYS A 313 1.69 18.05 14.14
C LYS A 313 0.61 18.45 13.12
N LYS A 314 1.00 18.87 11.90
CA LYS A 314 0.06 19.28 10.85
C LYS A 314 -0.75 18.09 10.33
N TYR A 315 -0.11 16.95 10.10
CA TYR A 315 -0.78 15.75 9.60
C TYR A 315 -1.70 15.12 10.65
N LEU A 316 -1.30 15.08 11.92
CA LEU A 316 -2.17 14.64 13.02
C LEU A 316 -3.39 15.55 13.24
N LYS A 317 -3.26 16.87 13.00
CA LYS A 317 -4.43 17.78 12.98
C LYS A 317 -5.41 17.42 11.85
N ALA A 318 -4.92 17.08 10.67
CA ALA A 318 -5.76 16.62 9.55
C ALA A 318 -6.47 15.30 9.89
N VAL A 319 -5.78 14.35 10.51
CA VAL A 319 -6.36 13.10 11.02
C VAL A 319 -7.44 13.37 12.06
N HIS A 320 -7.16 14.24 13.04
CA HIS A 320 -8.14 14.63 14.07
C HIS A 320 -9.40 15.26 13.45
N LYS A 321 -9.24 16.15 12.46
CA LYS A 321 -10.35 16.73 11.70
C LYS A 321 -11.18 15.65 11.02
N ALA A 322 -10.55 14.62 10.42
CA ALA A 322 -11.25 13.51 9.79
C ALA A 322 -12.05 12.66 10.81
N ILE A 323 -11.48 12.41 11.99
CA ILE A 323 -12.18 11.72 13.09
C ILE A 323 -13.41 12.53 13.53
N LYS A 324 -13.28 13.84 13.74
CA LYS A 324 -14.42 14.71 14.07
C LYS A 324 -15.51 14.68 13.01
N ASN A 325 -15.14 14.50 11.74
CA ASN A 325 -16.09 14.32 10.63
C ASN A 325 -16.51 12.85 10.43
N GLY A 326 -16.36 12.00 11.45
CA GLY A 326 -16.90 10.65 11.54
C GLY A 326 -16.13 9.54 10.83
N ALA A 327 -14.85 9.76 10.42
CA ALA A 327 -14.02 8.70 9.89
C ALA A 327 -13.59 7.72 10.99
N LYS A 328 -13.71 6.41 10.74
CA LYS A 328 -13.39 5.34 11.71
C LYS A 328 -11.90 5.01 11.73
N ILE A 329 -11.05 5.95 12.16
CA ILE A 329 -9.61 5.74 12.25
C ILE A 329 -9.28 4.94 13.51
N LYS A 330 -8.50 3.85 13.36
CA LYS A 330 -8.17 2.89 14.42
C LYS A 330 -6.73 2.95 14.89
N SER A 331 -5.79 3.36 14.04
CA SER A 331 -4.38 3.49 14.38
C SER A 331 -3.66 4.44 13.43
N TYR A 332 -2.50 4.90 13.86
CA TYR A 332 -1.57 5.72 13.08
C TYR A 332 -0.17 5.16 13.28
N PHE A 333 0.50 4.80 12.17
CA PHE A 333 1.88 4.31 12.16
C PHE A 333 2.78 5.33 11.47
N VAL A 334 3.81 5.75 12.17
CA VAL A 334 4.85 6.61 11.59
C VAL A 334 5.76 5.77 10.70
N TRP A 335 6.04 6.23 9.50
CA TRP A 335 7.02 5.64 8.61
C TRP A 335 8.25 6.56 8.53
N SER A 336 9.39 6.05 8.91
CA SER A 336 9.60 4.75 9.54
C SER A 336 10.37 4.92 10.84
N PHE A 337 10.32 3.87 11.63
CA PHE A 337 10.93 3.81 12.95
C PHE A 337 12.18 2.95 12.92
#